data_855dbaf94b2a3246ed2225bbd8fa7fe1
#
_entry.id   855dbaf94b2a3246ed2225bbd8fa7fe1
#
_cell.length_a   1.000
_cell.length_b   1.000
_cell.length_c   1.000
_cell.angle_alpha   90.00
_cell.angle_beta   90.00
_cell.angle_gamma   90.00
#
_symmetry.space_group_name_H-M   'P 1'
#
loop_
_entity.id
_entity.type
_entity.pdbx_description
1 polymer ?
#
loop_
_entity_poly.entity_id
_entity_poly.type
_entity_poly.pdbx_seq_one_letter_code
_entity_poly.pdbx_strand_id
1 'polypeptide(L)'
;MKRILSFIMCLISLLMMCSCGGKSDGTKSNPSGSASASIPQKPAYTAVGENGSRTDDAAGFQLEAPAVGETVAVFETTMGTIIMRLFPKSAPITVTNFTGLIEQGYYNGIKFHRVINDFMIQGGDPTATGAGGASVWGESFEDEFNANLLNLRGSVSMANSGVNTNGSQFFINQAKTAQTKSDLDFDKLYNAYYINSKSTLAAQYSEAAAQYGAAFTAKYPDSETFIKEYITDFIGKNYLISSKVPDEVWQLYKTYGGNITLDGAWKTGKGHSVFAQVVIGMDVVDSIAAVEVDGNDKPAKDVVINKAYLTEFTADMLEKANSQRSAGSAQ
;
A
#
# COMPACT_ATOMS: atom_id res chain seq x y z
N MET A 1 19.37 -2.27 -11.87
CA MET A 1 19.84 -0.90 -12.15
C MET A 1 18.99 -0.16 -13.19
N LYS A 2 18.77 -0.66 -14.42
CA LYS A 2 17.96 0.07 -15.42
C LYS A 2 16.49 0.28 -15.04
N ARG A 3 15.84 -0.61 -14.27
CA ARG A 3 14.45 -0.47 -13.81
C ARG A 3 14.27 0.52 -12.65
N ILE A 4 15.27 0.67 -11.78
CA ILE A 4 15.28 1.67 -10.71
C ILE A 4 15.43 3.08 -11.30
N LEU A 5 16.25 3.26 -12.33
CA LEU A 5 16.40 4.54 -13.04
C LEU A 5 15.11 4.99 -13.74
N SER A 6 14.34 4.05 -14.32
CA SER A 6 13.07 4.39 -14.99
C SER A 6 12.00 4.89 -14.03
N PHE A 7 11.97 4.38 -12.79
CA PHE A 7 11.06 4.85 -11.73
C PHE A 7 11.41 6.26 -11.23
N ILE A 8 12.71 6.60 -11.18
CA ILE A 8 13.20 7.92 -10.77
C ILE A 8 12.84 9.00 -11.80
N MET A 9 12.92 8.69 -13.10
CA MET A 9 12.58 9.65 -14.16
C MET A 9 11.07 9.97 -14.25
N CYS A 10 10.19 9.04 -13.89
CA CYS A 10 8.73 9.28 -13.92
C CYS A 10 8.25 10.20 -12.80
N LEU A 11 8.96 10.27 -11.68
CA LEU A 11 8.61 11.16 -10.54
C LEU A 11 9.01 12.63 -10.77
N ILE A 12 10.02 12.90 -11.60
CA ILE A 12 10.44 14.27 -11.92
C ILE A 12 9.43 14.97 -12.85
N SER A 13 8.72 14.23 -13.71
CA SER A 13 7.68 14.77 -14.59
C SER A 13 6.35 15.06 -13.89
N LEU A 14 6.10 14.52 -12.68
CA LEU A 14 4.84 14.73 -11.94
C LEU A 14 4.84 16.01 -11.08
N LEU A 15 5.98 16.66 -10.89
CA LEU A 15 6.10 17.91 -10.09
C LEU A 15 5.79 19.18 -10.89
N MET A 16 5.58 19.10 -12.22
CA MET A 16 5.27 20.26 -13.05
C MET A 16 3.79 20.46 -13.40
N MET A 17 2.88 19.60 -12.94
CA MET A 17 1.45 19.78 -13.22
C MET A 17 0.59 19.70 -11.96
N CYS A 18 0.58 20.76 -11.17
CA CYS A 18 -0.51 20.98 -10.24
C CYS A 18 -0.73 22.48 -10.01
N SER A 19 -1.36 23.11 -10.98
CA SER A 19 -2.08 24.36 -10.77
C SER A 19 -3.18 24.45 -11.83
N CYS A 20 -4.35 23.91 -11.51
CA CYS A 20 -5.63 24.37 -12.02
C CYS A 20 -6.73 23.80 -11.12
N GLY A 21 -7.30 24.67 -10.29
CA GLY A 21 -8.50 24.39 -9.55
C GLY A 21 -9.69 24.24 -10.51
N GLY A 22 -10.29 23.08 -10.51
CA GLY A 22 -11.56 22.79 -11.17
C GLY A 22 -12.46 22.06 -10.17
N LYS A 23 -13.47 22.75 -9.65
CA LYS A 23 -14.62 22.11 -8.99
C LYS A 23 -15.35 21.30 -10.06
N SER A 24 -15.36 19.98 -9.94
CA SER A 24 -16.27 19.13 -10.69
C SER A 24 -17.34 18.59 -9.75
N ASP A 25 -18.57 19.03 -9.95
CA ASP A 25 -19.76 18.38 -9.44
C ASP A 25 -19.87 16.98 -10.07
N GLY A 26 -19.44 15.96 -9.33
CA GLY A 26 -19.55 14.57 -9.72
C GLY A 26 -20.85 13.98 -9.20
N THR A 27 -21.83 13.86 -10.07
CA THR A 27 -23.06 13.10 -9.83
C THR A 27 -22.72 11.64 -9.50
N LYS A 28 -23.07 11.20 -8.30
CA LYS A 28 -22.89 9.83 -7.81
C LYS A 28 -23.81 8.88 -8.59
N SER A 29 -23.25 7.95 -9.33
CA SER A 29 -23.96 6.75 -9.75
C SER A 29 -23.48 5.58 -8.88
N ASN A 30 -24.26 5.28 -7.82
CA ASN A 30 -24.15 4.01 -7.10
C ASN A 30 -24.80 2.91 -7.97
N PRO A 31 -24.16 1.76 -8.16
CA PRO A 31 -24.87 0.60 -8.68
C PRO A 31 -25.91 0.16 -7.65
N SER A 32 -27.17 0.07 -8.07
CA SER A 32 -28.27 -0.39 -7.27
C SER A 32 -28.14 -1.88 -6.94
N GLY A 33 -27.71 -2.17 -5.73
CA GLY A 33 -27.70 -3.49 -5.11
C GLY A 33 -28.45 -3.44 -3.80
N SER A 34 -29.42 -4.27 -3.68
CA SER A 34 -30.41 -4.51 -2.62
C SER A 34 -29.84 -4.58 -1.20
N ALA A 35 -30.63 -4.05 -0.27
CA ALA A 35 -30.50 -3.95 1.19
C ALA A 35 -29.61 -2.81 1.66
N SER A 36 -30.23 -1.82 2.30
CA SER A 36 -29.57 -0.69 2.95
C SER A 36 -28.76 -1.17 4.16
N ALA A 37 -27.54 -1.65 3.92
CA ALA A 37 -26.58 -1.81 5.00
C ALA A 37 -26.32 -0.41 5.57
N SER A 38 -26.42 -0.27 6.89
CA SER A 38 -26.14 0.99 7.57
C SER A 38 -24.69 1.35 7.39
N ILE A 39 -24.39 2.65 7.16
CA ILE A 39 -23.01 3.14 7.15
C ILE A 39 -22.44 2.92 8.56
N PRO A 40 -21.33 2.17 8.73
CA PRO A 40 -20.76 1.92 10.04
C PRO A 40 -20.19 3.21 10.63
N GLN A 41 -20.23 3.34 11.96
CA GLN A 41 -19.57 4.44 12.65
C GLN A 41 -18.06 4.36 12.43
N LYS A 42 -17.44 5.47 12.00
CA LYS A 42 -16.00 5.55 11.85
C LYS A 42 -15.33 5.45 13.24
N PRO A 43 -14.43 4.49 13.47
CA PRO A 43 -13.66 4.43 14.70
C PRO A 43 -12.83 5.70 14.92
N ALA A 44 -12.60 6.06 16.18
CA ALA A 44 -11.68 7.14 16.50
C ALA A 44 -10.24 6.75 16.09
N TYR A 45 -9.51 7.71 15.49
CA TYR A 45 -8.10 7.48 15.19
C TYR A 45 -7.30 7.32 16.48
N THR A 46 -6.51 6.25 16.55
CA THR A 46 -5.58 6.01 17.64
C THR A 46 -4.15 6.09 17.10
N ALA A 47 -3.34 6.96 17.68
CA ALA A 47 -1.92 7.02 17.33
C ALA A 47 -1.21 5.73 17.73
N VAL A 48 -0.14 5.39 17.02
CA VAL A 48 0.75 4.29 17.39
C VAL A 48 1.50 4.62 18.68
N GLY A 49 1.83 3.58 19.47
CA GLY A 49 2.71 3.71 20.63
C GLY A 49 4.16 4.09 20.24
N GLU A 50 5.02 4.27 21.24
CA GLU A 50 6.43 4.62 21.04
C GLU A 50 7.20 3.58 20.21
N ASN A 51 6.80 2.31 20.28
CA ASN A 51 7.33 1.21 19.46
C ASN A 51 6.83 1.21 18.00
N GLY A 52 6.01 2.19 17.60
CA GLY A 52 5.41 2.25 16.27
C GLY A 52 4.27 1.24 16.03
N SER A 53 3.78 0.56 17.08
CA SER A 53 2.69 -0.42 17.00
C SER A 53 1.44 0.06 17.74
N ARG A 54 0.28 -0.48 17.33
CA ARG A 54 -1.04 -0.28 17.98
C ARG A 54 -1.41 -1.42 18.92
N THR A 55 -0.66 -2.51 18.89
CA THR A 55 -0.89 -3.72 19.67
C THR A 55 0.44 -4.24 20.21
N ASP A 56 0.38 -5.15 21.18
CA ASP A 56 1.54 -5.83 21.74
C ASP A 56 1.96 -7.08 20.94
N ASP A 57 1.36 -7.31 19.77
CA ASP A 57 1.70 -8.43 18.90
C ASP A 57 3.14 -8.32 18.40
N ALA A 58 3.81 -9.45 18.22
CA ALA A 58 5.15 -9.51 17.63
C ALA A 58 5.12 -9.13 16.14
N ALA A 59 6.25 -8.64 15.60
CA ALA A 59 6.37 -8.36 14.19
C ALA A 59 6.06 -9.60 13.35
N GLY A 60 5.22 -9.47 12.33
CA GLY A 60 4.81 -10.58 11.47
C GLY A 60 3.76 -11.54 12.04
N PHE A 61 3.11 -11.20 13.16
CA PHE A 61 1.99 -11.98 13.74
C PHE A 61 0.88 -12.30 12.72
N GLN A 62 0.79 -11.49 11.68
CA GLN A 62 -0.14 -11.67 10.56
C GLN A 62 0.01 -13.01 9.81
N LEU A 63 1.18 -13.64 9.94
CA LEU A 63 1.47 -14.93 9.30
C LEU A 63 0.83 -16.12 10.02
N GLU A 64 0.31 -15.92 11.23
CA GLU A 64 -0.42 -16.96 11.95
C GLU A 64 -1.79 -17.20 11.30
N ALA A 65 -2.28 -18.46 11.39
CA ALA A 65 -3.63 -18.78 10.94
C ALA A 65 -4.67 -18.08 11.82
N PRO A 66 -5.83 -17.66 11.26
CA PRO A 66 -6.95 -17.22 12.07
C PRO A 66 -7.39 -18.33 13.04
N ALA A 67 -7.94 -17.94 14.18
CA ALA A 67 -8.64 -18.88 15.04
C ALA A 67 -9.96 -19.32 14.38
N VAL A 68 -10.38 -20.56 14.62
CA VAL A 68 -11.71 -21.03 14.19
C VAL A 68 -12.78 -20.16 14.86
N GLY A 69 -13.73 -19.63 14.06
CA GLY A 69 -14.73 -18.65 14.48
C GLY A 69 -14.30 -17.19 14.28
N GLU A 70 -13.05 -16.91 13.95
CA GLU A 70 -12.60 -15.54 13.61
C GLU A 70 -13.23 -15.09 12.28
N THR A 71 -13.71 -13.85 12.20
CA THR A 71 -14.27 -13.30 10.98
C THR A 71 -13.18 -13.10 9.92
N VAL A 72 -13.42 -13.62 8.72
CA VAL A 72 -12.54 -13.48 7.55
C VAL A 72 -13.32 -12.91 6.37
N ALA A 73 -12.60 -12.25 5.46
CA ALA A 73 -13.16 -11.79 4.19
C ALA A 73 -12.87 -12.82 3.09
N VAL A 74 -13.86 -13.06 2.25
CA VAL A 74 -13.78 -13.98 1.12
C VAL A 74 -14.06 -13.24 -0.17
N PHE A 75 -13.15 -13.36 -1.14
CA PHE A 75 -13.34 -12.90 -2.50
C PHE A 75 -13.40 -14.11 -3.44
N GLU A 76 -14.57 -14.34 -4.04
CA GLU A 76 -14.74 -15.26 -5.15
C GLU A 76 -14.42 -14.50 -6.45
N THR A 77 -13.31 -14.83 -7.08
CA THR A 77 -12.89 -14.18 -8.32
C THR A 77 -13.12 -15.07 -9.54
N THR A 78 -12.99 -14.53 -10.74
CA THR A 78 -13.00 -15.30 -11.99
C THR A 78 -11.84 -16.29 -12.09
N MET A 79 -10.82 -16.21 -11.21
CA MET A 79 -9.64 -17.07 -11.22
C MET A 79 -9.53 -17.96 -9.98
N GLY A 80 -10.46 -17.86 -9.04
CA GLY A 80 -10.48 -18.66 -7.81
C GLY A 80 -10.84 -17.84 -6.58
N THR A 81 -10.78 -18.49 -5.42
CA THR A 81 -11.17 -17.90 -4.13
C THR A 81 -9.97 -17.45 -3.33
N ILE A 82 -10.04 -16.23 -2.80
CA ILE A 82 -9.04 -15.64 -1.89
C ILE A 82 -9.70 -15.42 -0.55
N ILE A 83 -9.11 -15.93 0.55
CA ILE A 83 -9.60 -15.75 1.91
C ILE A 83 -8.56 -14.96 2.70
N MET A 84 -9.01 -13.91 3.39
CA MET A 84 -8.17 -12.93 4.07
C MET A 84 -8.53 -12.85 5.55
N ARG A 85 -7.53 -13.00 6.43
CA ARG A 85 -7.63 -12.64 7.84
C ARG A 85 -7.60 -11.12 7.97
N LEU A 86 -8.45 -10.56 8.85
CA LEU A 86 -8.56 -9.13 9.11
C LEU A 86 -7.89 -8.76 10.45
N PHE A 87 -7.36 -7.55 10.56
CA PHE A 87 -6.66 -7.08 11.76
C PHE A 87 -7.33 -5.83 12.37
N PRO A 88 -8.55 -5.94 12.93
CA PRO A 88 -9.34 -4.80 13.41
C PRO A 88 -8.71 -4.08 14.60
N LYS A 89 -7.85 -4.73 15.38
CA LYS A 89 -7.11 -4.09 16.48
C LYS A 89 -5.94 -3.24 15.99
N SER A 90 -5.29 -3.67 14.90
CA SER A 90 -4.11 -3.01 14.34
C SER A 90 -4.45 -1.91 13.34
N ALA A 91 -5.59 -2.04 12.63
CA ALA A 91 -6.07 -1.08 11.64
C ALA A 91 -7.60 -0.93 11.71
N PRO A 92 -8.14 -0.39 12.83
CA PRO A 92 -9.58 -0.36 13.09
C PRO A 92 -10.38 0.43 12.05
N ILE A 93 -9.92 1.60 11.62
CA ILE A 93 -10.62 2.44 10.63
C ILE A 93 -10.63 1.73 9.28
N THR A 94 -9.48 1.21 8.87
CA THR A 94 -9.29 0.53 7.58
C THR A 94 -10.13 -0.74 7.49
N VAL A 95 -10.13 -1.58 8.55
CA VAL A 95 -10.95 -2.79 8.58
C VAL A 95 -12.44 -2.45 8.59
N THR A 96 -12.88 -1.44 9.37
CA THR A 96 -14.28 -1.00 9.38
C THR A 96 -14.72 -0.50 7.99
N ASN A 97 -13.86 0.27 7.30
CA ASN A 97 -14.13 0.69 5.92
C ASN A 97 -14.27 -0.52 4.98
N PHE A 98 -13.29 -1.42 5.01
CA PHE A 98 -13.26 -2.57 4.10
C PHE A 98 -14.43 -3.53 4.32
N THR A 99 -14.75 -3.86 5.58
CA THR A 99 -15.89 -4.72 5.92
C THR A 99 -17.21 -4.07 5.59
N GLY A 100 -17.40 -2.77 5.88
CA GLY A 100 -18.59 -2.03 5.51
C GLY A 100 -18.84 -1.97 4.00
N LEU A 101 -17.79 -1.82 3.20
CA LEU A 101 -17.88 -1.89 1.74
C LEU A 101 -18.23 -3.31 1.26
N ILE A 102 -17.71 -4.38 1.90
CA ILE A 102 -18.10 -5.77 1.63
C ILE A 102 -19.59 -5.98 1.92
N GLU A 103 -20.06 -5.55 3.08
CA GLU A 103 -21.47 -5.69 3.50
C GLU A 103 -22.44 -4.95 2.58
N GLN A 104 -22.01 -3.82 2.01
CA GLN A 104 -22.76 -3.09 0.98
C GLN A 104 -22.69 -3.75 -0.41
N GLY A 105 -21.94 -4.85 -0.58
CA GLY A 105 -21.72 -5.50 -1.87
C GLY A 105 -20.88 -4.67 -2.84
N TYR A 106 -20.18 -3.63 -2.33
CA TYR A 106 -19.44 -2.68 -3.16
C TYR A 106 -18.40 -3.34 -4.05
N TYR A 107 -17.68 -4.35 -3.55
CA TYR A 107 -16.63 -5.02 -4.31
C TYR A 107 -17.15 -6.03 -5.35
N ASN A 108 -18.44 -6.35 -5.38
CA ASN A 108 -19.01 -7.26 -6.37
C ASN A 108 -18.96 -6.64 -7.77
N GLY A 109 -18.37 -7.36 -8.71
CA GLY A 109 -18.18 -6.90 -10.08
C GLY A 109 -16.94 -6.00 -10.30
N ILE A 110 -16.21 -5.64 -9.24
CA ILE A 110 -14.99 -4.84 -9.36
C ILE A 110 -13.83 -5.67 -9.92
N LYS A 111 -13.03 -5.02 -10.77
CA LYS A 111 -11.89 -5.63 -11.45
C LYS A 111 -10.58 -5.36 -10.70
N PHE A 112 -9.63 -6.27 -10.83
CA PHE A 112 -8.23 -5.94 -10.61
C PHE A 112 -7.76 -5.14 -11.83
N HIS A 113 -7.63 -3.84 -11.66
CA HIS A 113 -7.38 -2.90 -12.76
C HIS A 113 -5.88 -2.65 -13.01
N ARG A 114 -5.01 -3.06 -12.08
CA ARG A 114 -3.55 -2.95 -12.20
C ARG A 114 -2.89 -4.18 -11.60
N VAL A 115 -2.04 -4.83 -12.38
CA VAL A 115 -1.36 -6.09 -12.00
C VAL A 115 0.09 -6.02 -12.41
N ILE A 116 0.99 -6.21 -11.46
CA ILE A 116 2.43 -6.26 -11.71
C ILE A 116 3.00 -7.52 -11.05
N ASN A 117 3.52 -8.41 -11.87
CA ASN A 117 4.16 -9.64 -11.40
C ASN A 117 5.39 -9.33 -10.54
N ASP A 118 5.57 -10.11 -9.47
CA ASP A 118 6.59 -9.91 -8.43
C ASP A 118 6.50 -8.54 -7.74
N PHE A 119 5.26 -8.00 -7.67
CA PHE A 119 4.95 -6.80 -6.91
C PHE A 119 3.57 -6.90 -6.23
N MET A 120 2.46 -6.62 -6.96
CA MET A 120 1.12 -6.60 -6.36
C MET A 120 0.01 -6.75 -7.41
N ILE A 121 -1.19 -7.08 -6.93
CA ILE A 121 -2.43 -6.96 -7.69
C ILE A 121 -3.34 -5.93 -7.00
N GLN A 122 -3.85 -4.95 -7.74
CA GLN A 122 -4.63 -3.82 -7.22
C GLN A 122 -6.05 -3.79 -7.79
N GLY A 123 -7.02 -3.61 -6.89
CA GLY A 123 -8.44 -3.51 -7.19
C GLY A 123 -9.14 -2.49 -6.30
N GLY A 124 -10.49 -2.56 -6.24
CA GLY A 124 -11.29 -1.70 -5.37
C GLY A 124 -11.75 -0.39 -5.99
N ASP A 125 -11.43 -0.13 -7.28
CA ASP A 125 -11.95 1.00 -8.03
C ASP A 125 -13.14 0.57 -8.92
N PRO A 126 -14.36 1.08 -8.71
CA PRO A 126 -15.53 0.71 -9.51
C PRO A 126 -15.44 1.18 -10.95
N THR A 127 -14.58 2.17 -11.24
CA THR A 127 -14.37 2.68 -12.60
C THR A 127 -13.25 1.93 -13.34
N ALA A 128 -12.46 1.13 -12.63
CA ALA A 128 -11.28 0.42 -13.14
C ALA A 128 -10.26 1.32 -13.86
N THR A 129 -10.16 2.59 -13.47
CA THR A 129 -9.23 3.59 -14.02
C THR A 129 -8.02 3.83 -13.11
N GLY A 130 -8.10 3.39 -11.85
CA GLY A 130 -7.15 3.70 -10.78
C GLY A 130 -7.38 5.06 -10.10
N ALA A 131 -8.34 5.86 -10.59
CA ALA A 131 -8.64 7.19 -10.04
C ALA A 131 -9.96 7.24 -9.25
N GLY A 132 -10.76 6.18 -9.27
CA GLY A 132 -12.05 6.11 -8.62
C GLY A 132 -12.01 5.46 -7.23
N GLY A 133 -13.19 5.38 -6.61
CA GLY A 133 -13.38 4.72 -5.34
C GLY A 133 -13.39 5.65 -4.13
N ALA A 134 -14.40 5.48 -3.27
CA ALA A 134 -14.55 6.23 -2.04
C ALA A 134 -14.65 5.27 -0.86
N SER A 135 -14.33 5.74 0.34
CA SER A 135 -14.57 4.96 1.55
C SER A 135 -16.07 4.73 1.78
N VAL A 136 -16.39 3.85 2.71
CA VAL A 136 -17.78 3.60 3.14
C VAL A 136 -18.46 4.88 3.65
N TRP A 137 -17.68 5.86 4.12
CA TRP A 137 -18.15 7.18 4.59
C TRP A 137 -18.24 8.22 3.48
N GLY A 138 -17.75 7.93 2.28
CA GLY A 138 -17.75 8.84 1.12
C GLY A 138 -16.59 9.85 1.09
N GLU A 139 -15.74 9.89 2.10
CA GLU A 139 -14.56 10.75 2.23
C GLU A 139 -13.28 9.93 2.42
N SER A 140 -12.12 10.55 2.22
CA SER A 140 -10.84 9.91 2.52
C SER A 140 -10.64 9.74 4.02
N PHE A 141 -9.83 8.75 4.43
CA PHE A 141 -9.53 8.50 5.83
C PHE A 141 -8.02 8.30 6.09
N GLU A 142 -7.67 8.33 7.37
CA GLU A 142 -6.32 8.38 7.89
C GLU A 142 -5.55 7.09 7.62
N ASP A 143 -4.23 7.22 7.47
CA ASP A 143 -3.31 6.09 7.42
C ASP A 143 -3.15 5.43 8.80
N GLU A 144 -3.17 4.11 8.83
CA GLU A 144 -3.00 3.30 10.03
C GLU A 144 -1.74 2.42 9.92
N PHE A 145 -0.57 3.05 9.92
CA PHE A 145 0.69 2.31 9.91
C PHE A 145 0.93 1.60 11.23
N ASN A 146 1.57 0.43 11.16
CA ASN A 146 1.91 -0.39 12.32
C ASN A 146 3.23 -1.12 12.05
N ALA A 147 4.22 -0.94 12.94
CA ALA A 147 5.55 -1.53 12.80
C ALA A 147 5.56 -3.07 12.87
N ASN A 148 4.51 -3.67 13.41
CA ASN A 148 4.39 -5.13 13.56
C ASN A 148 3.47 -5.78 12.51
N LEU A 149 2.73 -4.98 11.75
CA LEU A 149 1.86 -5.42 10.66
C LEU A 149 2.42 -4.93 9.32
N LEU A 150 3.05 -5.82 8.60
CA LEU A 150 4.02 -5.55 7.56
C LEU A 150 3.47 -5.79 6.14
N ASN A 151 4.02 -5.11 5.14
CA ASN A 151 3.73 -5.36 3.72
C ASN A 151 4.43 -6.64 3.21
N LEU A 152 4.33 -7.73 3.96
CA LEU A 152 4.82 -9.05 3.57
C LEU A 152 4.01 -9.59 2.39
N ARG A 153 4.54 -10.62 1.72
CA ARG A 153 3.78 -11.33 0.70
C ARG A 153 2.45 -11.83 1.25
N GLY A 154 1.37 -11.59 0.50
CA GLY A 154 -0.01 -11.89 0.88
C GLY A 154 -0.67 -10.85 1.78
N SER A 155 0.04 -9.81 2.27
CA SER A 155 -0.61 -8.71 2.96
C SER A 155 -1.55 -7.94 2.03
N VAL A 156 -2.66 -7.45 2.59
CA VAL A 156 -3.63 -6.59 1.91
C VAL A 156 -3.52 -5.19 2.49
N SER A 157 -3.26 -4.21 1.64
CA SER A 157 -2.99 -2.84 2.03
C SER A 157 -3.83 -1.85 1.26
N MET A 158 -4.10 -0.69 1.86
CA MET A 158 -4.80 0.40 1.17
C MET A 158 -3.92 1.03 0.10
N ALA A 159 -4.46 1.14 -1.11
CA ALA A 159 -3.91 2.04 -2.11
C ALA A 159 -4.34 3.48 -1.79
N ASN A 160 -3.42 4.43 -1.94
CA ASN A 160 -3.66 5.84 -1.67
C ASN A 160 -2.88 6.73 -2.66
N SER A 161 -3.27 8.00 -2.76
CA SER A 161 -2.60 9.02 -3.58
C SER A 161 -1.66 9.93 -2.75
N GLY A 162 -1.46 9.61 -1.50
CA GLY A 162 -0.63 10.35 -0.54
C GLY A 162 -1.10 10.11 0.88
N VAL A 163 -0.56 10.87 1.82
CA VAL A 163 -0.87 10.75 3.25
C VAL A 163 -2.38 10.97 3.48
N ASN A 164 -3.02 10.06 4.23
CA ASN A 164 -4.43 10.14 4.63
C ASN A 164 -5.42 10.26 3.47
N THR A 165 -5.14 9.62 2.33
CA THR A 165 -6.03 9.63 1.16
C THR A 165 -6.62 8.25 0.84
N ASN A 166 -6.81 7.42 1.88
CA ASN A 166 -7.37 6.08 1.72
C ASN A 166 -8.86 6.15 1.34
N GLY A 167 -9.30 5.26 0.45
CA GLY A 167 -10.68 5.14 -0.04
C GLY A 167 -11.16 3.70 -0.04
N SER A 168 -11.54 3.19 -1.21
CA SER A 168 -11.94 1.79 -1.39
C SER A 168 -10.86 0.93 -2.06
N GLN A 169 -9.83 1.55 -2.68
CA GLN A 169 -8.81 0.80 -3.40
C GLN A 169 -7.85 0.09 -2.45
N PHE A 170 -7.54 -1.13 -2.76
CA PHE A 170 -6.60 -1.98 -2.05
C PHE A 170 -5.66 -2.70 -3.02
N PHE A 171 -4.56 -3.22 -2.50
CA PHE A 171 -3.71 -4.15 -3.24
C PHE A 171 -3.29 -5.32 -2.36
N ILE A 172 -2.99 -6.44 -3.01
CA ILE A 172 -2.44 -7.64 -2.37
C ILE A 172 -0.98 -7.76 -2.78
N ASN A 173 -0.07 -7.76 -1.81
CA ASN A 173 1.36 -7.94 -2.07
C ASN A 173 1.63 -9.35 -2.61
N GLN A 174 2.25 -9.43 -3.79
CA GLN A 174 2.55 -10.70 -4.44
C GLN A 174 4.06 -10.97 -4.52
N ALA A 175 4.90 -9.96 -4.28
CA ALA A 175 6.34 -10.06 -4.40
C ALA A 175 6.90 -11.27 -3.63
N LYS A 176 7.66 -12.13 -4.33
CA LYS A 176 8.38 -13.29 -3.78
C LYS A 176 9.77 -12.89 -3.31
N THR A 177 10.37 -11.92 -4.01
CA THR A 177 11.71 -11.44 -3.73
C THR A 177 11.65 -10.19 -2.88
N ALA A 178 12.26 -10.22 -1.70
CA ALA A 178 12.38 -9.07 -0.83
C ALA A 178 13.60 -8.21 -1.18
N GLN A 179 13.47 -6.91 -0.97
CA GLN A 179 14.59 -5.99 -0.95
C GLN A 179 15.43 -6.22 0.31
N THR A 180 16.74 -6.13 0.18
CA THR A 180 17.66 -6.25 1.31
C THR A 180 17.99 -4.88 1.91
N LYS A 181 18.51 -4.88 3.14
CA LYS A 181 18.98 -3.65 3.81
C LYS A 181 20.03 -2.91 2.96
N SER A 182 20.88 -3.66 2.24
CA SER A 182 21.90 -3.07 1.37
C SER A 182 21.35 -2.44 0.09
N ASP A 183 20.17 -2.84 -0.37
CA ASP A 183 19.53 -2.22 -1.55
C ASP A 183 18.90 -0.86 -1.19
N LEU A 184 18.58 -0.66 0.08
CA LEU A 184 17.93 0.53 0.62
C LEU A 184 18.86 1.34 1.53
N ASP A 185 20.17 1.22 1.30
CA ASP A 185 21.19 2.01 1.99
C ASP A 185 21.03 3.51 1.67
N PHE A 186 21.00 4.34 2.73
CA PHE A 186 20.75 5.78 2.59
C PHE A 186 21.81 6.45 1.70
N ASP A 187 23.08 6.12 1.87
CA ASP A 187 24.15 6.76 1.12
C ASP A 187 24.09 6.40 -0.37
N LYS A 188 23.70 5.17 -0.69
CA LYS A 188 23.46 4.76 -2.09
C LYS A 188 22.30 5.52 -2.72
N LEU A 189 21.18 5.62 -2.00
CA LEU A 189 20.01 6.37 -2.44
C LEU A 189 20.32 7.85 -2.58
N TYR A 190 21.01 8.44 -1.59
CA TYR A 190 21.45 9.82 -1.61
C TYR A 190 22.35 10.12 -2.81
N ASN A 191 23.41 9.33 -3.00
CA ASN A 191 24.34 9.52 -4.08
C ASN A 191 23.68 9.38 -5.46
N ALA A 192 22.79 8.39 -5.62
CA ALA A 192 22.04 8.21 -6.87
C ALA A 192 21.15 9.43 -7.16
N TYR A 193 20.48 9.96 -6.13
CA TYR A 193 19.63 11.11 -6.26
C TYR A 193 20.41 12.40 -6.51
N TYR A 194 21.51 12.59 -5.79
CA TYR A 194 22.39 13.74 -5.93
C TYR A 194 22.95 13.86 -7.34
N ILE A 195 23.50 12.77 -7.90
CA ILE A 195 24.05 12.76 -9.26
C ILE A 195 22.99 13.16 -10.30
N ASN A 196 21.76 12.69 -10.14
CA ASN A 196 20.70 12.90 -11.13
C ASN A 196 19.97 14.25 -10.97
N SER A 197 20.00 14.88 -9.79
CA SER A 197 19.19 16.06 -9.49
C SER A 197 19.98 17.32 -9.19
N LYS A 198 21.29 17.25 -9.00
CA LYS A 198 22.14 18.36 -8.57
C LYS A 198 21.97 19.63 -9.41
N SER A 199 22.01 19.52 -10.73
CA SER A 199 21.90 20.68 -11.62
C SER A 199 20.53 21.35 -11.54
N THR A 200 19.45 20.55 -11.49
CA THR A 200 18.10 21.06 -11.37
C THR A 200 17.85 21.73 -10.02
N LEU A 201 18.32 21.11 -8.93
CA LEU A 201 18.19 21.68 -7.58
C LEU A 201 19.03 22.93 -7.39
N ALA A 202 20.21 23.03 -8.01
CA ALA A 202 21.01 24.25 -7.99
C ALA A 202 20.33 25.42 -8.72
N ALA A 203 19.65 25.15 -9.84
CA ALA A 203 18.84 26.15 -10.52
C ALA A 203 17.64 26.60 -9.64
N GLN A 204 16.93 25.67 -9.03
CA GLN A 204 15.83 25.97 -8.09
C GLN A 204 16.31 26.78 -6.88
N TYR A 205 17.49 26.49 -6.34
CA TYR A 205 18.11 27.30 -5.29
C TYR A 205 18.29 28.75 -5.74
N SER A 206 18.84 28.96 -6.94
CA SER A 206 19.10 30.31 -7.48
C SER A 206 17.81 31.10 -7.68
N GLU A 207 16.76 30.47 -8.19
CA GLU A 207 15.43 31.07 -8.35
C GLU A 207 14.82 31.43 -6.99
N ALA A 208 14.86 30.50 -6.02
CA ALA A 208 14.33 30.73 -4.69
C ALA A 208 15.10 31.83 -3.93
N ALA A 209 16.44 31.87 -4.05
CA ALA A 209 17.25 32.92 -3.47
C ALA A 209 16.93 34.32 -4.04
N ALA A 210 16.69 34.40 -5.35
CA ALA A 210 16.25 35.63 -6.00
C ALA A 210 14.83 36.06 -5.56
N GLN A 211 13.91 35.08 -5.40
CA GLN A 211 12.53 35.34 -5.06
C GLN A 211 12.31 35.68 -3.58
N TYR A 212 12.95 34.96 -2.66
CA TYR A 212 12.71 35.09 -1.22
C TYR A 212 13.83 35.82 -0.46
N GLY A 213 14.96 36.12 -1.11
CA GLY A 213 16.03 37.00 -0.60
C GLY A 213 16.69 36.48 0.68
N ALA A 214 17.01 37.45 1.59
CA ALA A 214 17.79 37.19 2.79
C ALA A 214 17.20 36.11 3.74
N ALA A 215 15.89 35.98 3.82
CA ALA A 215 15.27 34.97 4.67
C ALA A 215 15.57 33.57 4.20
N PHE A 216 15.59 33.36 2.88
CA PHE A 216 15.94 32.06 2.28
C PHE A 216 17.44 31.76 2.39
N THR A 217 18.29 32.71 2.07
CA THR A 217 19.77 32.55 2.13
C THR A 217 20.29 32.44 3.56
N ALA A 218 19.58 32.98 4.56
CA ALA A 218 19.91 32.75 5.97
C ALA A 218 19.69 31.27 6.38
N LYS A 219 18.67 30.62 5.82
CA LYS A 219 18.42 29.19 6.04
C LYS A 219 19.35 28.33 5.20
N TYR A 220 19.56 28.69 3.95
CA TYR A 220 20.36 27.95 2.98
C TYR A 220 21.50 28.86 2.47
N PRO A 221 22.66 28.87 3.15
CA PRO A 221 23.76 29.78 2.79
C PRO A 221 24.32 29.54 1.39
N ASP A 222 24.20 28.35 0.89
CA ASP A 222 24.66 27.93 -0.44
C ASP A 222 23.78 26.84 -1.04
N SER A 223 23.96 26.58 -2.33
CA SER A 223 23.22 25.56 -3.06
C SER A 223 23.49 24.13 -2.59
N GLU A 224 24.70 23.83 -2.10
CA GLU A 224 25.05 22.48 -1.61
C GLU A 224 24.26 22.16 -0.32
N THR A 225 24.16 23.14 0.61
CA THR A 225 23.38 23.01 1.83
C THR A 225 21.89 22.78 1.51
N PHE A 226 21.34 23.54 0.56
CA PHE A 226 19.98 23.37 0.09
C PHE A 226 19.76 21.98 -0.52
N ILE A 227 20.63 21.56 -1.44
CA ILE A 227 20.54 20.27 -2.13
C ILE A 227 20.62 19.13 -1.12
N LYS A 228 21.55 19.20 -0.18
CA LYS A 228 21.73 18.17 0.85
C LYS A 228 20.47 18.02 1.71
N GLU A 229 19.92 19.15 2.21
CA GLU A 229 18.72 19.11 3.03
C GLU A 229 17.50 18.62 2.22
N TYR A 230 17.35 19.11 0.98
CA TYR A 230 16.26 18.70 0.10
C TYR A 230 16.29 17.19 -0.19
N ILE A 231 17.43 16.65 -0.59
CA ILE A 231 17.55 15.21 -0.89
C ILE A 231 17.37 14.38 0.36
N THR A 232 17.90 14.80 1.51
CA THR A 232 17.72 14.11 2.80
C THR A 232 16.24 14.06 3.21
N ASP A 233 15.55 15.20 3.13
CA ASP A 233 14.11 15.29 3.41
C ASP A 233 13.29 14.46 2.41
N PHE A 234 13.62 14.55 1.13
CA PHE A 234 12.95 13.78 0.08
C PHE A 234 13.11 12.27 0.29
N ILE A 235 14.31 11.80 0.59
CA ILE A 235 14.56 10.38 0.86
C ILE A 235 13.81 9.97 2.14
N GLY A 236 13.88 10.77 3.21
CA GLY A 236 13.20 10.48 4.46
C GLY A 236 11.68 10.41 4.33
N LYS A 237 11.09 11.17 3.40
CA LYS A 237 9.64 11.17 3.15
C LYS A 237 9.18 10.07 2.19
N ASN A 238 9.99 9.72 1.20
CA ASN A 238 9.57 8.84 0.12
C ASN A 238 10.19 7.45 0.20
N TYR A 239 11.31 7.30 0.91
CA TYR A 239 12.02 6.04 1.06
C TYR A 239 12.06 5.60 2.51
N LEU A 240 12.23 4.32 2.69
CA LEU A 240 12.41 3.68 3.98
C LEU A 240 13.72 4.16 4.65
N ILE A 241 13.65 4.50 5.93
CA ILE A 241 14.85 4.75 6.74
C ILE A 241 15.36 3.40 7.25
N SER A 242 16.22 2.75 6.45
CA SER A 242 16.67 1.38 6.67
C SER A 242 17.30 1.15 8.05
N SER A 243 17.94 2.17 8.63
CA SER A 243 18.55 2.12 9.97
C SER A 243 17.53 2.05 11.12
N LYS A 244 16.27 2.43 10.87
CA LYS A 244 15.19 2.36 11.88
C LYS A 244 14.48 1.01 11.88
N VAL A 245 14.67 0.20 10.86
CA VAL A 245 14.00 -1.09 10.73
C VAL A 245 14.74 -2.13 11.56
N PRO A 246 14.07 -2.82 12.49
CA PRO A 246 14.65 -3.89 13.27
C PRO A 246 15.16 -5.04 12.40
N ASP A 247 16.25 -5.70 12.80
CA ASP A 247 16.83 -6.80 12.03
C ASP A 247 15.86 -7.99 11.91
N GLU A 248 15.01 -8.23 12.90
CA GLU A 248 13.96 -9.24 12.85
C GLU A 248 12.96 -8.99 11.71
N VAL A 249 12.61 -7.71 11.44
CA VAL A 249 11.74 -7.34 10.33
C VAL A 249 12.41 -7.63 9.00
N TRP A 250 13.72 -7.33 8.86
CA TRP A 250 14.47 -7.70 7.66
C TRP A 250 14.49 -9.21 7.42
N GLN A 251 14.58 -10.02 8.50
CA GLN A 251 14.52 -11.48 8.38
C GLN A 251 13.14 -11.97 7.93
N LEU A 252 12.05 -11.33 8.39
CA LEU A 252 10.69 -11.66 7.92
C LEU A 252 10.56 -11.42 6.42
N TYR A 253 10.98 -10.26 5.91
CA TYR A 253 10.94 -9.98 4.49
C TYR A 253 11.82 -10.94 3.69
N LYS A 254 13.03 -11.24 4.17
CA LYS A 254 13.93 -12.21 3.53
C LYS A 254 13.30 -13.60 3.41
N THR A 255 12.55 -14.00 4.44
CA THR A 255 11.94 -15.34 4.52
C THR A 255 10.66 -15.45 3.71
N TYR A 256 9.80 -14.43 3.79
CA TYR A 256 8.43 -14.49 3.26
C TYR A 256 8.20 -13.65 2.02
N GLY A 257 9.15 -12.81 1.62
CA GLY A 257 8.97 -11.86 0.53
C GLY A 257 8.09 -10.66 0.94
N GLY A 258 7.71 -9.86 -0.04
CA GLY A 258 6.91 -8.66 0.14
C GLY A 258 7.69 -7.38 -0.16
N ASN A 259 7.11 -6.24 0.20
CA ASN A 259 7.61 -4.92 -0.17
C ASN A 259 7.79 -4.02 1.05
N ILE A 260 8.92 -4.10 1.71
CA ILE A 260 9.25 -3.27 2.88
C ILE A 260 9.18 -1.76 2.58
N THR A 261 9.41 -1.35 1.33
CA THR A 261 9.31 0.07 0.92
C THR A 261 7.89 0.61 0.95
N LEU A 262 6.88 -0.22 1.13
CA LEU A 262 5.49 0.20 1.29
C LEU A 262 5.12 0.47 2.76
N ASP A 263 5.94 0.00 3.71
CA ASP A 263 5.69 0.20 5.14
C ASP A 263 5.85 1.67 5.54
N GLY A 264 4.79 2.25 6.07
CA GLY A 264 4.77 3.63 6.53
C GLY A 264 5.40 3.85 7.91
N ALA A 265 5.54 2.80 8.72
CA ALA A 265 6.05 2.89 10.08
C ALA A 265 7.49 3.43 10.17
N TRP A 266 8.30 3.22 9.14
CA TRP A 266 9.71 3.66 9.09
C TRP A 266 9.97 4.77 8.08
N LYS A 267 8.92 5.50 7.70
CA LYS A 267 8.98 6.67 6.82
C LYS A 267 8.43 7.88 7.54
N THR A 268 8.75 9.06 7.04
CA THR A 268 8.16 10.32 7.52
C THR A 268 7.03 10.82 6.62
N GLY A 269 6.69 10.09 5.57
CA GLY A 269 5.72 10.49 4.56
C GLY A 269 4.80 9.35 4.15
N LYS A 270 4.85 8.99 2.89
CA LYS A 270 3.95 8.00 2.28
C LYS A 270 4.21 6.59 2.78
N GLY A 271 3.13 5.86 3.02
CA GLY A 271 3.10 4.43 3.28
C GLY A 271 1.73 3.87 2.93
N HIS A 272 1.56 2.58 3.18
CA HIS A 272 0.30 1.89 2.92
C HIS A 272 -0.11 1.10 4.17
N SER A 273 -1.34 1.33 4.61
CA SER A 273 -1.91 0.69 5.80
C SER A 273 -2.22 -0.76 5.49
N VAL A 274 -1.46 -1.69 6.08
CA VAL A 274 -1.80 -3.12 6.06
C VAL A 274 -2.98 -3.34 7.00
N PHE A 275 -3.98 -4.09 6.56
CA PHE A 275 -5.18 -4.36 7.36
C PHE A 275 -5.66 -5.81 7.30
N ALA A 276 -5.11 -6.60 6.36
CA ALA A 276 -5.44 -8.01 6.22
C ALA A 276 -4.25 -8.82 5.66
N GLN A 277 -4.37 -10.15 5.74
CA GLN A 277 -3.41 -11.11 5.19
C GLN A 277 -4.16 -12.22 4.48
N VAL A 278 -3.77 -12.56 3.26
CA VAL A 278 -4.25 -13.75 2.56
C VAL A 278 -3.78 -14.99 3.31
N VAL A 279 -4.73 -15.82 3.69
CA VAL A 279 -4.48 -17.09 4.42
C VAL A 279 -4.76 -18.31 3.56
N ILE A 280 -5.62 -18.16 2.56
CA ILE A 280 -5.91 -19.20 1.53
C ILE A 280 -6.03 -18.50 0.18
N GLY A 281 -5.45 -19.06 -0.88
CA GLY A 281 -5.57 -18.56 -2.24
C GLY A 281 -4.39 -17.70 -2.70
N MET A 282 -3.21 -17.82 -2.10
CA MET A 282 -1.99 -17.18 -2.63
C MET A 282 -1.59 -17.71 -4.02
N ASP A 283 -1.92 -18.94 -4.35
CA ASP A 283 -1.82 -19.53 -5.68
C ASP A 283 -2.74 -18.82 -6.69
N VAL A 284 -3.93 -18.42 -6.26
CA VAL A 284 -4.86 -17.59 -7.05
C VAL A 284 -4.27 -16.19 -7.26
N VAL A 285 -3.73 -15.57 -6.21
CA VAL A 285 -3.04 -14.26 -6.32
C VAL A 285 -1.86 -14.33 -7.30
N ASP A 286 -1.06 -15.40 -7.23
CA ASP A 286 0.05 -15.64 -8.18
C ASP A 286 -0.45 -15.81 -9.62
N SER A 287 -1.54 -16.53 -9.79
CA SER A 287 -2.15 -16.73 -11.11
C SER A 287 -2.68 -15.41 -11.69
N ILE A 288 -3.29 -14.57 -10.86
CA ILE A 288 -3.71 -13.22 -11.26
C ILE A 288 -2.50 -12.35 -11.60
N ALA A 289 -1.43 -12.41 -10.81
CA ALA A 289 -0.22 -11.63 -11.05
C ALA A 289 0.51 -12.02 -12.35
N ALA A 290 0.26 -13.23 -12.86
CA ALA A 290 0.87 -13.77 -14.08
C ALA A 290 0.05 -13.55 -15.35
N VAL A 291 -1.11 -12.89 -15.29
CA VAL A 291 -1.92 -12.62 -16.50
C VAL A 291 -1.20 -11.65 -17.45
N GLU A 292 -1.52 -11.74 -18.71
CA GLU A 292 -1.08 -10.77 -19.72
C GLU A 292 -1.66 -9.38 -19.40
N VAL A 293 -0.82 -8.35 -19.45
CA VAL A 293 -1.18 -6.96 -19.18
C VAL A 293 -0.81 -6.05 -20.35
N ASP A 294 -1.48 -4.92 -20.46
CA ASP A 294 -1.13 -3.86 -21.43
C ASP A 294 0.04 -2.99 -20.93
N GLY A 295 0.40 -1.95 -21.68
CA GLY A 295 1.48 -1.02 -21.33
C GLY A 295 1.25 -0.19 -20.07
N ASN A 296 0.06 -0.25 -19.46
CA ASN A 296 -0.33 0.41 -18.24
C ASN A 296 -0.55 -0.58 -17.06
N ASP A 297 -0.03 -1.79 -17.16
CA ASP A 297 -0.18 -2.86 -16.18
C ASP A 297 -1.64 -3.35 -16.00
N LYS A 298 -2.54 -3.05 -16.94
CA LYS A 298 -3.95 -3.47 -16.88
C LYS A 298 -4.09 -4.86 -17.50
N PRO A 299 -4.77 -5.82 -16.85
CA PRO A 299 -5.04 -7.13 -17.41
C PRO A 299 -5.72 -7.06 -18.79
N ALA A 300 -5.18 -7.78 -19.77
CA ALA A 300 -5.74 -7.89 -21.13
C ALA A 300 -7.12 -8.56 -21.13
N LYS A 301 -7.35 -9.46 -20.16
CA LYS A 301 -8.67 -10.04 -19.85
C LYS A 301 -9.05 -9.64 -18.43
N ASP A 302 -10.29 -9.18 -18.26
CA ASP A 302 -10.78 -8.75 -16.97
C ASP A 302 -10.68 -9.88 -15.93
N VAL A 303 -10.03 -9.58 -14.80
CA VAL A 303 -10.08 -10.39 -13.59
C VAL A 303 -11.04 -9.71 -12.62
N VAL A 304 -12.15 -10.37 -12.30
CA VAL A 304 -13.29 -9.77 -11.61
C VAL A 304 -13.50 -10.43 -10.25
N ILE A 305 -13.82 -9.64 -9.24
CA ILE A 305 -14.36 -10.11 -7.95
C ILE A 305 -15.85 -10.36 -8.18
N ASN A 306 -16.25 -11.62 -8.38
CA ASN A 306 -17.64 -12.00 -8.61
C ASN A 306 -18.49 -11.74 -7.36
N LYS A 307 -17.93 -12.05 -6.18
CA LYS A 307 -18.59 -11.89 -4.89
C LYS A 307 -17.58 -11.66 -3.79
N ALA A 308 -17.88 -10.69 -2.92
CA ALA A 308 -17.17 -10.42 -1.68
C ALA A 308 -18.12 -10.58 -0.50
N TYR A 309 -17.71 -11.29 0.55
CA TYR A 309 -18.51 -11.48 1.76
C TYR A 309 -17.64 -11.77 2.98
N LEU A 310 -18.22 -11.59 4.16
CA LEU A 310 -17.63 -11.96 5.44
C LEU A 310 -18.19 -13.31 5.89
N THR A 311 -17.35 -14.13 6.52
CA THR A 311 -17.75 -15.40 7.13
C THR A 311 -16.86 -15.75 8.31
N GLU A 312 -17.25 -16.73 9.10
CA GLU A 312 -16.38 -17.31 10.12
C GLU A 312 -15.33 -18.25 9.50
N PHE A 313 -14.12 -18.21 10.02
CA PHE A 313 -13.06 -19.13 9.64
C PHE A 313 -13.33 -20.51 10.23
N THR A 314 -13.43 -21.53 9.37
CA THR A 314 -13.83 -22.90 9.76
C THR A 314 -12.63 -23.81 9.98
N ALA A 315 -12.86 -24.98 10.61
CA ALA A 315 -11.84 -26.01 10.76
C ALA A 315 -11.32 -26.51 9.40
N ASP A 316 -12.20 -26.69 8.41
CA ASP A 316 -11.82 -27.08 7.06
C ASP A 316 -10.94 -26.03 6.37
N MET A 317 -11.21 -24.76 6.59
CA MET A 317 -10.34 -23.66 6.12
C MET A 317 -8.97 -23.71 6.80
N LEU A 318 -8.89 -24.05 8.08
CA LEU A 318 -7.63 -24.18 8.80
C LEU A 318 -6.77 -25.31 8.23
N GLU A 319 -7.36 -26.48 7.94
CA GLU A 319 -6.66 -27.59 7.30
C GLU A 319 -6.13 -27.18 5.92
N LYS A 320 -6.94 -26.50 5.12
CA LYS A 320 -6.54 -26.00 3.80
C LYS A 320 -5.41 -24.96 3.91
N ALA A 321 -5.50 -24.00 4.84
CA ALA A 321 -4.45 -23.02 5.08
C ALA A 321 -3.12 -23.68 5.46
N ASN A 322 -3.14 -24.67 6.35
CA ASN A 322 -1.95 -25.40 6.78
C ASN A 322 -1.34 -26.20 5.61
N SER A 323 -2.16 -26.83 4.76
CA SER A 323 -1.70 -27.54 3.57
C SER A 323 -1.00 -26.62 2.58
N GLN A 324 -1.53 -25.44 2.31
CA GLN A 324 -0.92 -24.46 1.42
C GLN A 324 0.39 -23.87 1.97
N ARG A 325 0.48 -23.67 3.30
CA ARG A 325 1.73 -23.23 3.95
C ARG A 325 2.84 -24.27 3.83
N SER A 326 2.51 -25.54 4.05
CA SER A 326 3.48 -26.64 3.92
C SER A 326 4.00 -26.80 2.50
N ALA A 327 3.16 -26.58 1.49
CA ALA A 327 3.55 -26.58 0.08
C ALA A 327 4.42 -25.38 -0.30
N GLY A 328 4.15 -24.20 0.26
CA GLY A 328 4.92 -22.97 0.01
C GLY A 328 6.30 -22.92 0.67
N SER A 329 6.50 -23.66 1.77
CA SER A 329 7.80 -23.75 2.45
C SER A 329 8.75 -24.79 1.83
N ALA A 330 8.28 -25.55 0.83
CA ALA A 330 9.07 -26.57 0.11
C ALA A 330 9.60 -26.07 -1.25
N GLN A 331 9.36 -24.82 -1.62
CA GLN A 331 9.87 -24.16 -2.83
C GLN A 331 10.86 -23.05 -2.46
#